data_81aa01bdd6b62de989c258edd5fb5212
#
_entry.id   81aa01bdd6b62de989c258edd5fb5212
#
_cell.length_a   1.000
_cell.length_b   1.000
_cell.length_c   1.000
_cell.angle_alpha   90.00
_cell.angle_beta   90.00
_cell.angle_gamma   90.00
#
_symmetry.space_group_name_H-M   'P 1'
#
loop_
_entity.id
_entity.type
_entity.pdbx_description
1 polymer ?
#
loop_
_entity_poly.entity_id
_entity_poly.type
_entity_poly.pdbx_seq_one_letter_code
_entity_poly.pdbx_strand_id
1 'polypeptide(L)'
;MLGSGIFSGTYLRLITKHLLVFWKGESMNRLMAMVTLQNQLLQEPFGEYSWILNLLFYVVFIVFIFYGQRIQMYVMIREVEGSLYKLRYVKEEGRKTAIETIKEIGKPQTDPTARVDRFIEYFTIAPQSLDPAGVVWKLEHILDVRDTRFKDEVKLMAPAADETQANNLENTLEAAMALNYIYKVVRHFYLLGKKTLSLYVIMQLQMILPLIMREAEAYASALKAFAYGEPIGDGVGQLVAAKLMHGHETRKIPKDYVVATVPIEGRTAFVVKAEGPGGNVGKAGDAIRTVIDENEGKIATVIMIDAALKLEGEDVGEVAEGVGAAIGGPGVDAFKIEESILKYRIPINGVIIREDVGDAVSPMRKEIFDAADKAIERVKQVILERTKEGDKVIIAGVGNSIGIGQ
;
A
#
# COMPACT_ATOMS: atom_id res chain seq x y z
N MET A 1 0.25 -8.42 4.49
CA MET A 1 -1.06 -7.86 4.03
C MET A 1 -0.96 -6.66 3.08
N LEU A 2 0.24 -6.24 2.69
CA LEU A 2 0.45 -5.05 1.84
C LEU A 2 0.07 -5.23 0.35
N GLY A 3 -0.20 -6.43 -0.12
CA GLY A 3 -0.37 -6.70 -1.56
C GLY A 3 -1.81 -6.76 -2.11
N SER A 4 -2.86 -6.78 -1.30
CA SER A 4 -4.22 -7.02 -1.80
C SER A 4 -5.13 -5.78 -1.84
N GLY A 5 -4.78 -4.69 -1.17
CA GLY A 5 -5.61 -3.48 -1.10
C GLY A 5 -5.44 -2.52 -2.28
N ILE A 6 -4.27 -2.46 -2.89
CA ILE A 6 -3.93 -1.43 -3.89
C ILE A 6 -4.39 -1.81 -5.31
N PHE A 7 -4.56 -3.11 -5.61
CA PHE A 7 -5.06 -3.59 -6.91
C PHE A 7 -6.52 -4.08 -6.90
N SER A 8 -7.32 -3.68 -5.92
CA SER A 8 -8.77 -3.90 -6.02
C SER A 8 -9.31 -3.03 -7.16
N GLY A 9 -10.24 -3.58 -7.96
CA GLY A 9 -10.77 -3.00 -9.20
C GLY A 9 -11.25 -1.53 -9.17
N THR A 10 -11.02 -0.82 -8.06
CA THR A 10 -11.30 0.60 -7.86
C THR A 10 -10.33 1.49 -8.64
N TYR A 11 -9.03 1.15 -8.69
CA TYR A 11 -8.05 1.90 -9.49
C TYR A 11 -8.30 1.76 -11.00
N LEU A 12 -8.67 0.56 -11.47
CA LEU A 12 -9.02 0.36 -12.87
C LEU A 12 -10.29 1.15 -13.26
N ARG A 13 -11.26 1.29 -12.36
CA ARG A 13 -12.50 2.07 -12.58
C ARG A 13 -12.27 3.58 -12.50
N LEU A 14 -11.36 4.07 -11.66
CA LEU A 14 -10.99 5.49 -11.63
C LEU A 14 -10.24 5.92 -12.90
N ILE A 15 -9.31 5.10 -13.38
CA ILE A 15 -8.55 5.36 -14.61
C ILE A 15 -9.47 5.46 -15.83
N THR A 16 -10.48 4.58 -15.95
CA THR A 16 -11.44 4.63 -17.08
C THR A 16 -12.37 5.84 -17.05
N LYS A 17 -12.69 6.41 -15.88
CA LYS A 17 -13.60 7.54 -15.75
C LYS A 17 -12.93 8.91 -16.04
N HIS A 18 -11.66 9.07 -15.74
CA HIS A 18 -10.92 10.32 -15.97
C HIS A 18 -10.31 10.45 -17.37
N LEU A 19 -10.08 9.35 -18.08
CA LEU A 19 -9.46 9.35 -19.42
C LEU A 19 -10.39 9.82 -20.56
N LEU A 20 -11.69 9.75 -20.39
CA LEU A 20 -12.67 10.25 -21.41
C LEU A 20 -12.70 11.78 -21.54
N VAL A 21 -12.19 12.53 -20.57
CA VAL A 21 -12.17 13.99 -20.55
C VAL A 21 -10.95 14.58 -21.26
N PHE A 22 -9.83 13.86 -21.28
CA PHE A 22 -8.53 14.40 -21.76
C PHE A 22 -8.35 14.37 -23.29
N TRP A 23 -9.12 13.59 -24.01
CA TRP A 23 -8.88 13.34 -25.44
C TRP A 23 -9.36 14.45 -26.40
N LYS A 24 -10.17 15.39 -25.94
CA LYS A 24 -10.79 16.42 -26.80
C LYS A 24 -9.97 17.70 -27.02
N GLY A 25 -8.94 17.98 -26.24
CA GLY A 25 -8.27 19.30 -26.24
C GLY A 25 -6.95 19.40 -27.00
N GLU A 26 -6.07 18.42 -26.90
CA GLU A 26 -4.67 18.58 -27.35
C GLU A 26 -4.45 18.35 -28.86
N SER A 27 -5.22 17.50 -29.50
CA SER A 27 -5.08 17.25 -30.94
C SER A 27 -5.47 18.47 -31.78
N MET A 28 -6.49 19.20 -31.35
CA MET A 28 -6.96 20.41 -32.04
C MET A 28 -5.97 21.58 -31.91
N ASN A 29 -5.37 21.75 -30.73
CA ASN A 29 -4.37 22.80 -30.50
C ASN A 29 -3.06 22.56 -31.30
N ARG A 30 -2.65 21.32 -31.47
CA ARG A 30 -1.49 20.95 -32.32
C ARG A 30 -1.79 21.14 -33.81
N LEU A 31 -3.01 20.82 -34.23
CA LEU A 31 -3.47 21.08 -35.61
C LEU A 31 -3.53 22.59 -35.90
N MET A 32 -4.08 23.36 -34.96
CA MET A 32 -4.11 24.84 -35.05
C MET A 32 -2.72 25.45 -35.10
N ALA A 33 -1.80 24.96 -34.25
CA ALA A 33 -0.40 25.45 -34.26
C ALA A 33 0.31 25.12 -35.57
N MET A 34 0.09 23.93 -36.16
CA MET A 34 0.64 23.58 -37.49
C MET A 34 0.08 24.46 -38.62
N VAL A 35 -1.25 24.71 -38.61
CA VAL A 35 -1.89 25.59 -39.60
C VAL A 35 -1.40 27.03 -39.46
N THR A 36 -1.15 27.51 -38.22
CA THR A 36 -0.61 28.84 -37.97
C THR A 36 0.83 28.95 -38.44
N LEU A 37 1.66 27.93 -38.22
CA LEU A 37 3.04 27.86 -38.71
C LEU A 37 3.08 27.83 -40.25
N GLN A 38 2.18 27.07 -40.86
CA GLN A 38 2.02 27.05 -42.33
C GLN A 38 1.69 28.42 -42.89
N ASN A 39 0.74 29.15 -42.27
CA ASN A 39 0.40 30.50 -42.72
C ASN A 39 1.55 31.52 -42.54
N GLN A 40 2.38 31.40 -41.52
CA GLN A 40 3.56 32.22 -41.31
C GLN A 40 4.66 31.91 -42.33
N LEU A 41 4.89 30.63 -42.67
CA LEU A 41 5.88 30.20 -43.66
C LEU A 41 5.46 30.57 -45.09
N LEU A 42 4.17 30.75 -45.35
CA LEU A 42 3.65 31.17 -46.68
C LEU A 42 3.73 32.68 -46.93
N GLN A 43 4.03 33.51 -45.91
CA GLN A 43 4.11 34.98 -46.04
C GLN A 43 5.52 35.49 -46.41
N GLU A 44 6.54 34.64 -46.43
CA GLU A 44 7.87 35.05 -46.90
C GLU A 44 8.01 34.83 -48.41
N PRO A 45 8.64 35.74 -49.16
CA PRO A 45 8.76 35.66 -50.62
C PRO A 45 9.89 34.70 -51.03
N PHE A 46 9.66 33.41 -50.91
CA PHE A 46 10.49 32.40 -51.55
C PHE A 46 10.08 32.27 -53.01
N GLY A 47 10.89 32.81 -53.90
CA GLY A 47 10.69 32.85 -55.33
C GLY A 47 10.29 31.52 -56.00
N GLU A 48 10.74 31.25 -57.21
CA GLU A 48 10.36 30.13 -58.10
C GLU A 48 10.28 28.71 -57.44
N TYR A 49 10.85 28.51 -56.22
CA TYR A 49 10.86 27.22 -55.50
C TYR A 49 9.78 27.08 -54.42
N SER A 50 8.91 28.07 -54.26
CA SER A 50 7.86 28.03 -53.20
C SER A 50 6.92 26.80 -53.31
N TRP A 51 6.66 26.36 -54.53
CA TRP A 51 5.82 25.18 -54.77
C TRP A 51 6.47 23.86 -54.31
N ILE A 52 7.82 23.75 -54.41
CA ILE A 52 8.59 22.57 -53.95
C ILE A 52 8.55 22.49 -52.41
N LEU A 53 8.70 23.64 -51.73
CA LEU A 53 8.60 23.70 -50.27
C LEU A 53 7.20 23.34 -49.80
N ASN A 54 6.17 23.81 -50.47
CA ASN A 54 4.79 23.45 -50.21
C ASN A 54 4.53 21.95 -50.43
N LEU A 55 5.02 21.38 -51.52
CA LEU A 55 4.90 19.94 -51.78
C LEU A 55 5.63 19.13 -50.73
N LEU A 56 6.84 19.53 -50.35
CA LEU A 56 7.61 18.86 -49.29
C LEU A 56 6.84 18.91 -47.93
N PHE A 57 6.27 20.07 -47.60
CA PHE A 57 5.45 20.23 -46.39
C PHE A 57 4.23 19.29 -46.40
N TYR A 58 3.50 19.22 -47.54
CA TYR A 58 2.37 18.29 -47.63
C TYR A 58 2.80 16.83 -47.55
N VAL A 59 3.91 16.44 -48.13
CA VAL A 59 4.45 15.09 -48.02
C VAL A 59 4.81 14.78 -46.57
N VAL A 60 5.52 15.68 -45.88
CA VAL A 60 5.86 15.54 -44.46
C VAL A 60 4.60 15.47 -43.59
N PHE A 61 3.61 16.31 -43.87
CA PHE A 61 2.33 16.33 -43.15
C PHE A 61 1.55 15.05 -43.37
N ILE A 62 1.46 14.52 -44.56
CA ILE A 62 0.81 13.24 -44.88
C ILE A 62 1.56 12.10 -44.18
N VAL A 63 2.88 12.07 -44.23
CA VAL A 63 3.68 11.08 -43.50
C VAL A 63 3.43 11.18 -42.01
N PHE A 64 3.35 12.38 -41.43
CA PHE A 64 3.07 12.60 -40.04
C PHE A 64 1.66 12.11 -39.63
N ILE A 65 0.63 12.37 -40.47
CA ILE A 65 -0.74 11.88 -40.24
C ILE A 65 -0.77 10.35 -40.22
N PHE A 66 -0.15 9.69 -41.20
CA PHE A 66 -0.22 8.23 -41.32
C PHE A 66 0.73 7.46 -40.39
N TYR A 67 1.89 8.04 -40.09
CA TYR A 67 2.91 7.37 -39.29
C TYR A 67 3.10 7.97 -37.89
N GLY A 68 2.58 9.16 -37.61
CA GLY A 68 2.76 9.85 -36.32
C GLY A 68 2.32 9.01 -35.12
N GLN A 69 1.18 8.32 -35.22
CA GLN A 69 0.73 7.41 -34.17
C GLN A 69 1.66 6.21 -33.98
N ARG A 70 2.23 5.68 -35.06
CA ARG A 70 3.19 4.55 -34.98
C ARG A 70 4.51 4.99 -34.35
N ILE A 71 5.00 6.17 -34.71
CA ILE A 71 6.22 6.75 -34.14
C ILE A 71 6.01 7.01 -32.63
N GLN A 72 4.90 7.65 -32.27
CA GLN A 72 4.53 7.90 -30.88
C GLN A 72 4.46 6.59 -30.08
N MET A 73 3.78 5.59 -30.60
CA MET A 73 3.70 4.27 -29.97
C MET A 73 5.08 3.63 -29.79
N TYR A 74 5.97 3.76 -30.77
CA TYR A 74 7.33 3.21 -30.69
C TYR A 74 8.15 3.89 -29.59
N VAL A 75 8.06 5.21 -29.45
CA VAL A 75 8.73 5.98 -28.38
C VAL A 75 8.21 5.54 -27.02
N MET A 76 6.88 5.46 -26.85
CA MET A 76 6.25 5.02 -25.60
C MET A 76 6.61 3.57 -25.23
N ILE A 77 6.63 2.67 -26.20
CA ILE A 77 7.07 1.28 -26.01
C ILE A 77 8.50 1.22 -25.45
N ARG A 78 9.43 2.02 -26.01
CA ARG A 78 10.82 2.07 -25.53
C ARG A 78 10.94 2.56 -24.10
N GLU A 79 10.14 3.55 -23.72
CA GLU A 79 10.12 4.10 -22.37
C GLU A 79 9.59 3.08 -21.35
N VAL A 80 8.47 2.40 -21.69
CA VAL A 80 7.93 1.29 -20.91
C VAL A 80 8.94 0.14 -20.81
N GLU A 81 9.63 -0.17 -21.89
CA GLU A 81 10.67 -1.23 -21.94
C GLU A 81 11.84 -0.94 -20.98
N GLY A 82 12.27 0.33 -20.90
CA GLY A 82 13.28 0.78 -19.96
C GLY A 82 12.86 0.60 -18.50
N SER A 83 11.62 0.95 -18.17
CA SER A 83 11.06 0.75 -16.83
C SER A 83 10.84 -0.74 -16.50
N LEU A 84 10.42 -1.52 -17.48
CA LEU A 84 10.27 -2.97 -17.32
C LEU A 84 11.63 -3.66 -17.04
N TYR A 85 12.71 -3.17 -17.63
CA TYR A 85 14.07 -3.66 -17.33
C TYR A 85 14.46 -3.37 -15.87
N LYS A 86 14.17 -2.16 -15.37
CA LYS A 86 14.40 -1.80 -13.96
C LYS A 86 13.57 -2.67 -13.02
N LEU A 87 12.27 -2.85 -13.32
CA LEU A 87 11.39 -3.73 -12.53
C LEU A 87 11.89 -5.17 -12.50
N ARG A 88 12.41 -5.68 -13.61
CA ARG A 88 13.02 -7.01 -13.65
C ARG A 88 14.23 -7.11 -12.73
N TYR A 89 15.09 -6.10 -12.76
CA TYR A 89 16.27 -6.05 -11.90
C TYR A 89 15.86 -6.05 -10.41
N VAL A 90 14.96 -5.15 -10.02
CA VAL A 90 14.48 -5.02 -8.64
C VAL A 90 13.78 -6.31 -8.16
N LYS A 91 12.98 -6.95 -9.01
CA LYS A 91 12.37 -8.26 -8.72
C LYS A 91 13.41 -9.34 -8.46
N GLU A 92 14.46 -9.46 -9.31
CA GLU A 92 15.52 -10.46 -9.12
C GLU A 92 16.36 -10.19 -7.86
N GLU A 93 16.65 -8.92 -7.57
CA GLU A 93 17.31 -8.53 -6.32
C GLU A 93 16.45 -8.88 -5.10
N GLY A 94 15.13 -8.61 -5.16
CA GLY A 94 14.21 -8.98 -4.08
C GLY A 94 14.18 -10.47 -3.81
N ARG A 95 14.09 -11.27 -4.89
CA ARG A 95 14.18 -12.73 -4.80
C ARG A 95 15.50 -13.19 -4.17
N LYS A 96 16.61 -12.62 -4.62
CA LYS A 96 17.96 -12.93 -4.12
C LYS A 96 18.10 -12.59 -2.64
N THR A 97 17.69 -11.37 -2.24
CA THR A 97 17.71 -10.92 -0.84
C THR A 97 16.90 -11.87 0.05
N ALA A 98 15.68 -12.25 -0.35
CA ALA A 98 14.87 -13.21 0.41
C ALA A 98 15.59 -14.56 0.60
N ILE A 99 16.21 -15.12 -0.45
CA ILE A 99 16.95 -16.37 -0.37
C ILE A 99 18.17 -16.24 0.57
N GLU A 100 18.94 -15.15 0.45
CA GLU A 100 20.13 -14.91 1.25
C GLU A 100 19.78 -14.73 2.72
N THR A 101 18.73 -13.92 3.02
CA THR A 101 18.26 -13.71 4.39
C THR A 101 17.75 -15.00 5.04
N ILE A 102 17.00 -15.83 4.28
CA ILE A 102 16.57 -17.14 4.77
C ILE A 102 17.77 -18.05 5.07
N LYS A 103 18.79 -18.06 4.22
CA LYS A 103 20.01 -18.85 4.46
C LYS A 103 20.78 -18.36 5.69
N GLU A 104 20.88 -17.05 5.87
CA GLU A 104 21.59 -16.43 6.99
C GLU A 104 20.91 -16.68 8.34
N ILE A 105 19.62 -16.33 8.43
CA ILE A 105 18.84 -16.38 9.67
C ILE A 105 18.29 -17.79 9.92
N GLY A 106 17.68 -18.38 8.90
CA GLY A 106 16.95 -19.62 8.99
C GLY A 106 17.80 -20.88 9.04
N LYS A 107 19.06 -20.83 8.57
CA LYS A 107 20.01 -21.97 8.50
C LYS A 107 19.35 -23.25 8.00
N PRO A 108 18.71 -23.26 6.83
CA PRO A 108 17.99 -24.41 6.30
C PRO A 108 18.94 -25.59 6.05
N GLN A 109 18.43 -26.81 6.25
CA GLN A 109 19.21 -28.03 5.94
C GLN A 109 19.34 -28.30 4.44
N THR A 110 18.41 -27.77 3.63
CA THR A 110 18.39 -27.91 2.16
C THR A 110 18.29 -26.52 1.54
N ASP A 111 18.71 -26.37 0.27
CA ASP A 111 18.61 -25.10 -0.44
C ASP A 111 17.15 -24.60 -0.52
N PRO A 112 16.82 -23.42 0.03
CA PRO A 112 15.45 -22.92 0.08
C PRO A 112 14.97 -22.35 -1.27
N THR A 113 15.86 -22.22 -2.26
CA THR A 113 15.57 -21.53 -3.54
C THR A 113 14.28 -21.98 -4.20
N ALA A 114 14.08 -23.30 -4.36
CA ALA A 114 12.87 -23.82 -5.00
C ALA A 114 11.58 -23.55 -4.21
N ARG A 115 11.67 -23.44 -2.86
CA ARG A 115 10.52 -23.08 -2.01
C ARG A 115 10.21 -21.59 -2.11
N VAL A 116 11.25 -20.74 -2.07
CA VAL A 116 11.10 -19.29 -2.27
C VAL A 116 10.47 -19.00 -3.63
N ASP A 117 10.92 -19.65 -4.69
CA ASP A 117 10.35 -19.48 -6.02
C ASP A 117 8.84 -19.84 -6.07
N ARG A 118 8.44 -20.91 -5.40
CA ARG A 118 7.01 -21.27 -5.29
C ARG A 118 6.22 -20.28 -4.44
N PHE A 119 6.82 -19.78 -3.34
CA PHE A 119 6.18 -18.80 -2.48
C PHE A 119 5.92 -17.48 -3.22
N ILE A 120 6.90 -16.98 -3.97
CA ILE A 120 6.78 -15.74 -4.76
C ILE A 120 5.68 -15.84 -5.83
N GLU A 121 5.36 -17.05 -6.30
CA GLU A 121 4.29 -17.31 -7.28
C GLU A 121 2.91 -17.59 -6.64
N TYR A 122 2.82 -17.60 -5.31
CA TYR A 122 1.57 -17.89 -4.61
C TYR A 122 0.51 -16.83 -4.88
N PHE A 123 -0.74 -17.23 -4.98
CA PHE A 123 -1.88 -16.33 -5.17
C PHE A 123 -3.06 -16.74 -4.30
N THR A 124 -3.90 -15.77 -3.95
CA THR A 124 -5.13 -15.98 -3.18
C THR A 124 -6.33 -15.73 -4.07
N ILE A 125 -7.30 -16.65 -4.07
CA ILE A 125 -8.54 -16.52 -4.81
C ILE A 125 -9.59 -15.90 -3.88
N ALA A 126 -10.13 -14.75 -4.28
CA ALA A 126 -11.19 -14.09 -3.53
C ALA A 126 -12.47 -14.96 -3.50
N PRO A 127 -13.26 -14.91 -2.40
CA PRO A 127 -14.52 -15.64 -2.32
C PRO A 127 -15.55 -15.10 -3.30
N GLN A 128 -16.54 -15.93 -3.63
CA GLN A 128 -17.67 -15.50 -4.45
C GLN A 128 -18.52 -14.46 -3.72
N SER A 129 -18.81 -13.33 -4.39
CA SER A 129 -19.58 -12.21 -3.86
C SER A 129 -21.10 -12.34 -4.01
N LEU A 130 -21.60 -13.49 -4.47
CA LEU A 130 -23.04 -13.74 -4.66
C LEU A 130 -23.84 -13.83 -3.35
N ASP A 131 -23.15 -13.98 -2.22
CA ASP A 131 -23.72 -13.97 -0.89
C ASP A 131 -23.17 -12.76 -0.11
N PRO A 132 -23.79 -11.59 -0.19
CA PRO A 132 -23.30 -10.40 0.48
C PRO A 132 -23.23 -10.51 2.00
N ALA A 133 -24.13 -11.30 2.61
CA ALA A 133 -24.17 -11.49 4.05
C ALA A 133 -23.04 -12.37 4.59
N GLY A 134 -22.56 -13.32 3.77
CA GLY A 134 -21.53 -14.28 4.20
C GLY A 134 -20.14 -14.01 3.64
N VAL A 135 -19.97 -13.04 2.71
CA VAL A 135 -18.72 -12.83 1.97
C VAL A 135 -17.55 -12.45 2.90
N VAL A 136 -17.80 -11.69 3.96
CA VAL A 136 -16.78 -11.24 4.90
C VAL A 136 -16.18 -12.43 5.64
N TRP A 137 -17.02 -13.33 6.17
CA TRP A 137 -16.57 -14.53 6.89
C TRP A 137 -15.84 -15.53 5.99
N LYS A 138 -16.29 -15.65 4.75
CA LYS A 138 -15.58 -16.46 3.72
C LYS A 138 -14.20 -15.87 3.42
N LEU A 139 -14.13 -14.54 3.29
CA LEU A 139 -12.86 -13.85 3.06
C LEU A 139 -11.92 -14.01 4.26
N GLU A 140 -12.42 -13.83 5.48
CA GLU A 140 -11.65 -14.08 6.70
C GLU A 140 -11.05 -15.47 6.71
N HIS A 141 -11.87 -16.50 6.47
CA HIS A 141 -11.40 -17.88 6.45
C HIS A 141 -10.29 -18.12 5.42
N ILE A 142 -10.44 -17.56 4.21
CA ILE A 142 -9.40 -17.67 3.16
C ILE A 142 -8.11 -17.00 3.61
N LEU A 143 -8.19 -15.82 4.25
CA LEU A 143 -7.03 -15.10 4.77
C LEU A 143 -6.36 -15.88 5.89
N ASP A 144 -7.11 -16.43 6.84
CA ASP A 144 -6.57 -17.25 7.94
C ASP A 144 -5.85 -18.51 7.41
N VAL A 145 -6.41 -19.17 6.39
CA VAL A 145 -5.75 -20.30 5.72
C VAL A 145 -4.45 -19.88 5.04
N ARG A 146 -4.46 -18.73 4.36
CA ARG A 146 -3.27 -18.16 3.73
C ARG A 146 -2.18 -17.88 4.76
N ASP A 147 -2.50 -17.14 5.82
CA ASP A 147 -1.57 -16.72 6.86
C ASP A 147 -0.97 -17.94 7.59
N THR A 148 -1.79 -18.95 7.92
CA THR A 148 -1.32 -20.20 8.49
C THR A 148 -0.32 -20.89 7.55
N ARG A 149 -0.64 -20.98 6.27
CA ARG A 149 0.22 -21.62 5.28
C ARG A 149 1.53 -20.85 5.08
N PHE A 150 1.51 -19.52 5.13
CA PHE A 150 2.72 -18.70 5.01
C PHE A 150 3.64 -18.92 6.21
N LYS A 151 3.10 -18.89 7.41
CA LYS A 151 3.85 -19.22 8.65
C LYS A 151 4.48 -20.61 8.59
N ASP A 152 3.75 -21.62 8.11
CA ASP A 152 4.25 -22.98 7.97
C ASP A 152 5.38 -23.09 6.93
N GLU A 153 5.25 -22.44 5.76
CA GLU A 153 6.29 -22.43 4.73
C GLU A 153 7.56 -21.71 5.23
N VAL A 154 7.41 -20.59 5.97
CA VAL A 154 8.55 -19.90 6.58
C VAL A 154 9.27 -20.78 7.60
N LYS A 155 8.55 -21.48 8.48
CA LYS A 155 9.13 -22.43 9.46
C LYS A 155 9.91 -23.55 8.78
N LEU A 156 9.40 -24.05 7.64
CA LEU A 156 10.08 -25.08 6.86
C LEU A 156 11.34 -24.56 6.16
N MET A 157 11.34 -23.30 5.73
CA MET A 157 12.50 -22.66 5.09
C MET A 157 13.52 -22.12 6.08
N ALA A 158 13.09 -21.75 7.29
CA ALA A 158 13.90 -21.11 8.29
C ALA A 158 13.77 -21.80 9.69
N PRO A 159 14.19 -23.06 9.84
CA PRO A 159 13.94 -23.82 11.07
C PRO A 159 14.73 -23.29 12.29
N ALA A 160 15.78 -22.50 12.12
CA ALA A 160 16.54 -21.90 13.21
C ALA A 160 16.03 -20.50 13.61
N ALA A 161 15.09 -19.92 12.86
CA ALA A 161 14.54 -18.61 13.16
C ALA A 161 13.64 -18.67 14.40
N ASP A 162 13.76 -17.69 15.29
CA ASP A 162 12.78 -17.46 16.34
C ASP A 162 11.47 -16.88 15.77
N GLU A 163 10.46 -16.69 16.62
CA GLU A 163 9.15 -16.20 16.18
C GLU A 163 9.21 -14.81 15.56
N THR A 164 9.99 -13.90 16.14
CA THR A 164 10.21 -12.54 15.61
C THR A 164 10.89 -12.59 14.24
N GLN A 165 11.94 -13.38 14.12
CA GLN A 165 12.66 -13.58 12.87
C GLN A 165 11.79 -14.24 11.81
N ALA A 166 10.95 -15.22 12.18
CA ALA A 166 10.03 -15.87 11.27
C ALA A 166 9.00 -14.89 10.71
N ASN A 167 8.41 -14.03 11.54
CA ASN A 167 7.48 -12.99 11.10
C ASN A 167 8.17 -11.97 10.16
N ASN A 168 9.40 -11.58 10.46
CA ASN A 168 10.19 -10.68 9.62
C ASN A 168 10.53 -11.30 8.25
N LEU A 169 10.87 -12.61 8.24
CA LEU A 169 11.10 -13.36 6.99
C LEU A 169 9.82 -13.49 6.16
N GLU A 170 8.65 -13.67 6.79
CA GLU A 170 7.36 -13.66 6.11
C GLU A 170 7.14 -12.34 5.39
N ASN A 171 7.32 -11.19 6.05
CA ASN A 171 7.22 -9.87 5.44
C ASN A 171 8.23 -9.68 4.29
N THR A 172 9.47 -10.18 4.46
CA THR A 172 10.49 -10.14 3.39
C THR A 172 10.05 -10.92 2.15
N LEU A 173 9.47 -12.11 2.34
CA LEU A 173 8.94 -12.94 1.26
C LEU A 173 7.72 -12.29 0.60
N GLU A 174 6.82 -11.68 1.38
CA GLU A 174 5.67 -10.94 0.84
C GLU A 174 6.09 -9.73 -0.01
N ALA A 175 7.14 -9.00 0.41
CA ALA A 175 7.70 -7.92 -0.40
C ALA A 175 8.30 -8.44 -1.72
N ALA A 176 9.03 -9.55 -1.69
CA ALA A 176 9.54 -10.19 -2.90
C ALA A 176 8.41 -10.69 -3.82
N MET A 177 7.33 -11.21 -3.25
CA MET A 177 6.11 -11.61 -3.97
C MET A 177 5.43 -10.40 -4.62
N ALA A 178 5.32 -9.27 -3.92
CA ALA A 178 4.76 -8.03 -4.46
C ALA A 178 5.58 -7.52 -5.66
N LEU A 179 6.90 -7.49 -5.55
CA LEU A 179 7.79 -7.11 -6.66
C LEU A 179 7.64 -8.02 -7.89
N ASN A 180 7.52 -9.32 -7.68
CA ASN A 180 7.27 -10.27 -8.76
C ASN A 180 5.90 -10.02 -9.43
N TYR A 181 4.88 -9.75 -8.65
CA TYR A 181 3.53 -9.45 -9.15
C TYR A 181 3.50 -8.15 -9.95
N ILE A 182 4.09 -7.06 -9.43
CA ILE A 182 4.24 -5.78 -10.13
C ILE A 182 4.91 -5.99 -11.50
N TYR A 183 6.05 -6.66 -11.53
CA TYR A 183 6.76 -6.97 -12.77
C TYR A 183 5.88 -7.74 -13.76
N LYS A 184 5.15 -8.77 -13.30
CA LYS A 184 4.28 -9.59 -14.16
C LYS A 184 3.13 -8.79 -14.75
N VAL A 185 2.49 -7.92 -13.96
CA VAL A 185 1.37 -7.09 -14.41
C VAL A 185 1.85 -6.07 -15.46
N VAL A 186 2.93 -5.35 -15.19
CA VAL A 186 3.49 -4.38 -16.15
C VAL A 186 3.91 -5.09 -17.44
N ARG A 187 4.59 -6.24 -17.32
CA ARG A 187 4.98 -7.05 -18.47
C ARG A 187 3.77 -7.54 -19.28
N HIS A 188 2.69 -7.93 -18.62
CA HIS A 188 1.46 -8.35 -19.29
C HIS A 188 0.90 -7.24 -20.18
N PHE A 189 0.68 -6.05 -19.63
CA PHE A 189 0.14 -4.93 -20.38
C PHE A 189 1.08 -4.43 -21.49
N TYR A 190 2.39 -4.42 -21.24
CA TYR A 190 3.40 -4.16 -22.25
C TYR A 190 3.28 -5.13 -23.44
N LEU A 191 3.24 -6.44 -23.17
CA LEU A 191 3.13 -7.47 -24.22
C LEU A 191 1.78 -7.40 -24.94
N LEU A 192 0.69 -7.14 -24.23
CA LEU A 192 -0.64 -6.95 -24.78
C LEU A 192 -0.66 -5.76 -25.75
N GLY A 193 -0.19 -4.60 -25.31
CA GLY A 193 -0.11 -3.39 -26.13
C GLY A 193 0.74 -3.59 -27.37
N LYS A 194 1.91 -4.25 -27.24
CA LYS A 194 2.80 -4.58 -28.35
C LYS A 194 2.17 -5.54 -29.36
N LYS A 195 1.48 -6.59 -28.87
CA LYS A 195 0.82 -7.59 -29.71
C LYS A 195 -0.38 -7.04 -30.46
N THR A 196 -1.18 -6.20 -29.80
CA THR A 196 -2.41 -5.63 -30.38
C THR A 196 -2.17 -4.32 -31.13
N LEU A 197 -0.95 -3.79 -31.10
CA LEU A 197 -0.60 -2.46 -31.59
C LEU A 197 -1.53 -1.37 -31.04
N SER A 198 -2.01 -1.52 -29.82
CA SER A 198 -2.92 -0.60 -29.15
C SER A 198 -2.17 0.54 -28.50
N LEU A 199 -2.18 1.69 -29.14
CA LEU A 199 -1.65 2.94 -28.56
C LEU A 199 -2.29 3.25 -27.19
N TYR A 200 -3.60 2.99 -27.06
CA TYR A 200 -4.35 3.24 -25.84
C TYR A 200 -3.80 2.44 -24.62
N VAL A 201 -3.55 1.13 -24.81
CA VAL A 201 -2.99 0.28 -23.73
C VAL A 201 -1.60 0.75 -23.31
N ILE A 202 -0.74 1.10 -24.28
CA ILE A 202 0.63 1.58 -23.98
C ILE A 202 0.59 2.95 -23.30
N MET A 203 -0.28 3.85 -23.74
CA MET A 203 -0.44 5.17 -23.15
C MET A 203 -0.95 5.08 -21.69
N GLN A 204 -1.95 4.25 -21.41
CA GLN A 204 -2.42 4.01 -20.05
C GLN A 204 -1.32 3.46 -19.15
N LEU A 205 -0.56 2.48 -19.67
CA LEU A 205 0.56 1.91 -18.93
C LEU A 205 1.63 2.98 -18.63
N GLN A 206 2.00 3.80 -19.62
CA GLN A 206 2.96 4.88 -19.44
C GLN A 206 2.52 5.90 -18.38
N MET A 207 1.23 6.26 -18.36
CA MET A 207 0.70 7.22 -17.40
C MET A 207 0.79 6.73 -15.95
N ILE A 208 0.54 5.44 -15.70
CA ILE A 208 0.56 4.88 -14.34
C ILE A 208 1.97 4.41 -13.92
N LEU A 209 2.87 4.24 -14.87
CA LEU A 209 4.19 3.66 -14.66
C LEU A 209 5.05 4.38 -13.62
N PRO A 210 5.09 5.73 -13.53
CA PRO A 210 5.84 6.43 -12.48
C PRO A 210 5.38 6.07 -11.08
N LEU A 211 4.06 5.90 -10.87
CA LEU A 211 3.49 5.50 -9.58
C LEU A 211 3.87 4.05 -9.24
N ILE A 212 3.75 3.15 -10.21
CA ILE A 212 4.17 1.74 -10.05
C ILE A 212 5.66 1.64 -9.74
N MET A 213 6.50 2.47 -10.37
CA MET A 213 7.94 2.47 -10.11
C MET A 213 8.27 2.92 -8.68
N ARG A 214 7.59 3.95 -8.16
CA ARG A 214 7.74 4.37 -6.76
C ARG A 214 7.36 3.25 -5.80
N GLU A 215 6.25 2.56 -6.06
CA GLU A 215 5.81 1.42 -5.25
C GLU A 215 6.84 0.27 -5.28
N ALA A 216 7.37 -0.07 -6.44
CA ALA A 216 8.40 -1.08 -6.58
C ALA A 216 9.72 -0.70 -5.86
N GLU A 217 10.12 0.56 -5.92
CA GLU A 217 11.29 1.08 -5.20
C GLU A 217 11.07 1.03 -3.68
N ALA A 218 9.85 1.32 -3.21
CA ALA A 218 9.47 1.19 -1.81
C ALA A 218 9.59 -0.26 -1.31
N TYR A 219 9.00 -1.23 -2.02
CA TYR A 219 9.17 -2.64 -1.66
C TYR A 219 10.62 -3.12 -1.70
N ALA A 220 11.43 -2.60 -2.63
CA ALA A 220 12.85 -2.92 -2.68
C ALA A 220 13.61 -2.40 -1.46
N SER A 221 13.29 -1.19 -0.99
CA SER A 221 13.87 -0.64 0.25
C SER A 221 13.38 -1.40 1.50
N ALA A 222 12.13 -1.85 1.49
CA ALA A 222 11.50 -2.61 2.56
C ALA A 222 12.17 -3.96 2.82
N LEU A 223 12.71 -4.63 1.81
CA LEU A 223 13.29 -5.96 1.94
C LEU A 223 14.32 -6.05 3.06
N LYS A 224 15.22 -5.07 3.17
CA LYS A 224 16.23 -5.03 4.24
C LYS A 224 15.61 -4.66 5.58
N ALA A 225 14.69 -3.69 5.60
CA ALA A 225 14.00 -3.30 6.81
C ALA A 225 13.25 -4.49 7.41
N PHE A 226 12.53 -5.25 6.60
CA PHE A 226 11.84 -6.46 7.03
C PHE A 226 12.82 -7.54 7.50
N ALA A 227 13.89 -7.79 6.73
CA ALA A 227 14.87 -8.81 7.09
C ALA A 227 15.50 -8.60 8.47
N TYR A 228 15.80 -7.35 8.83
CA TYR A 228 16.49 -6.99 10.06
C TYR A 228 15.58 -6.39 11.15
N GLY A 229 14.29 -6.33 10.93
CA GLY A 229 13.31 -5.86 11.92
C GLY A 229 13.37 -4.34 12.17
N GLU A 230 13.63 -3.54 11.14
CA GLU A 230 13.59 -2.09 11.23
C GLU A 230 12.14 -1.59 11.14
N PRO A 231 11.72 -0.62 11.98
CA PRO A 231 10.36 -0.09 11.91
C PRO A 231 10.10 0.62 10.57
N ILE A 232 8.90 0.44 10.03
CA ILE A 232 8.42 1.04 8.78
C ILE A 232 7.34 2.10 9.06
N GLY A 233 7.05 2.96 8.06
CA GLY A 233 6.06 4.04 8.24
C GLY A 233 4.70 3.55 8.66
N ASP A 234 4.17 2.48 8.04
CA ASP A 234 2.90 1.83 8.41
C ASP A 234 2.81 1.45 9.90
N GLY A 235 3.95 1.31 10.58
CA GLY A 235 4.00 1.01 12.01
C GLY A 235 3.73 2.21 12.94
N VAL A 236 3.48 3.42 12.44
CA VAL A 236 3.34 4.60 13.29
C VAL A 236 2.18 4.51 14.27
N GLY A 237 1.05 3.91 13.89
CA GLY A 237 -0.07 3.66 14.82
C GLY A 237 0.33 2.72 15.96
N GLN A 238 1.10 1.66 15.65
CA GLN A 238 1.69 0.75 16.63
C GLN A 238 2.68 1.47 17.56
N LEU A 239 3.49 2.39 17.02
CA LEU A 239 4.44 3.20 17.79
C LEU A 239 3.74 4.11 18.80
N VAL A 240 2.65 4.77 18.39
CA VAL A 240 1.82 5.60 19.29
C VAL A 240 1.26 4.75 20.42
N ALA A 241 0.70 3.57 20.13
CA ALA A 241 0.20 2.67 21.16
C ALA A 241 1.33 2.17 22.08
N ALA A 242 2.48 1.78 21.53
CA ALA A 242 3.64 1.37 22.33
C ALA A 242 4.14 2.47 23.27
N LYS A 243 4.22 3.72 22.80
CA LYS A 243 4.58 4.87 23.66
C LYS A 243 3.57 5.07 24.79
N LEU A 244 2.26 4.91 24.53
CA LEU A 244 1.22 5.02 25.56
C LEU A 244 1.25 3.87 26.56
N MET A 245 1.62 2.66 26.13
CA MET A 245 1.74 1.46 26.97
C MET A 245 3.01 1.44 27.82
N HIS A 246 4.01 2.23 27.44
CA HIS A 246 5.34 2.18 28.06
C HIS A 246 5.27 2.34 29.60
N GLY A 247 5.89 1.42 30.31
CA GLY A 247 5.89 1.41 31.78
C GLY A 247 4.63 0.79 32.43
N HIS A 248 3.68 0.29 31.63
CA HIS A 248 2.49 -0.40 32.10
C HIS A 248 2.56 -1.90 31.82
N GLU A 249 1.93 -2.71 32.68
CA GLU A 249 1.84 -4.16 32.48
C GLU A 249 0.98 -4.48 31.25
N THR A 250 1.50 -5.35 30.37
CA THR A 250 0.83 -5.78 29.16
C THR A 250 0.30 -7.19 29.29
N ARG A 251 -0.88 -7.47 28.76
CA ARG A 251 -1.52 -8.77 28.72
C ARG A 251 -1.74 -9.18 27.27
N LYS A 252 -1.38 -10.42 26.92
CA LYS A 252 -1.71 -10.99 25.60
C LYS A 252 -3.22 -11.23 25.49
N ILE A 253 -3.77 -10.89 24.35
CA ILE A 253 -5.14 -11.19 23.94
C ILE A 253 -5.13 -11.97 22.63
N PRO A 254 -6.23 -12.67 22.27
CA PRO A 254 -6.25 -13.53 21.09
C PRO A 254 -5.81 -12.85 19.81
N LYS A 255 -5.25 -13.67 18.90
CA LYS A 255 -4.90 -13.27 17.53
C LYS A 255 -3.75 -12.26 17.43
N ASP A 256 -2.69 -12.52 18.19
CA ASP A 256 -1.40 -11.79 18.13
C ASP A 256 -1.53 -10.29 18.51
N TYR A 257 -2.34 -9.99 19.55
CA TYR A 257 -2.49 -8.65 20.11
C TYR A 257 -2.13 -8.61 21.61
N VAL A 258 -1.76 -7.42 22.07
CA VAL A 258 -1.53 -7.12 23.48
C VAL A 258 -2.38 -5.93 23.91
N VAL A 259 -2.76 -5.91 25.18
CA VAL A 259 -3.50 -4.81 25.81
C VAL A 259 -2.81 -4.37 27.10
N ALA A 260 -2.75 -3.06 27.33
CA ALA A 260 -2.39 -2.48 28.61
C ALA A 260 -3.52 -1.59 29.13
N THR A 261 -3.66 -1.53 30.46
CA THR A 261 -4.57 -0.57 31.11
C THR A 261 -3.78 0.64 31.55
N VAL A 262 -4.06 1.77 30.96
CA VAL A 262 -3.30 3.03 31.13
C VAL A 262 -4.21 4.12 31.64
N PRO A 263 -3.90 4.82 32.75
CA PRO A 263 -4.64 6.00 33.19
C PRO A 263 -4.25 7.19 32.28
N ILE A 264 -5.22 7.76 31.57
CA ILE A 264 -5.02 8.93 30.70
C ILE A 264 -6.07 9.97 31.04
N GLU A 265 -5.64 11.18 31.45
CA GLU A 265 -6.50 12.32 31.73
C GLU A 265 -7.70 11.98 32.64
N GLY A 266 -7.49 11.16 33.69
CA GLY A 266 -8.54 10.71 34.61
C GLY A 266 -9.49 9.65 34.04
N ARG A 267 -9.20 9.07 32.89
CA ARG A 267 -9.95 7.96 32.27
C ARG A 267 -9.14 6.68 32.34
N THR A 268 -9.81 5.56 32.20
CA THR A 268 -9.17 4.23 32.06
C THR A 268 -9.08 3.88 30.58
N ALA A 269 -7.88 3.97 30.01
CA ALA A 269 -7.65 3.62 28.62
C ALA A 269 -7.15 2.17 28.49
N PHE A 270 -7.84 1.37 27.68
CA PHE A 270 -7.34 0.08 27.20
C PHE A 270 -6.60 0.31 25.91
N VAL A 271 -5.28 0.35 25.99
CA VAL A 271 -4.42 0.54 24.81
C VAL A 271 -4.13 -0.81 24.20
N VAL A 272 -4.46 -1.01 22.94
CA VAL A 272 -4.28 -2.26 22.21
C VAL A 272 -3.40 -2.08 20.99
N LYS A 273 -2.51 -3.03 20.72
CA LYS A 273 -1.65 -3.08 19.56
C LYS A 273 -1.28 -4.51 19.17
N ALA A 274 -0.84 -4.72 17.94
CA ALA A 274 -0.29 -6.01 17.54
C ALA A 274 0.98 -6.33 18.33
N GLU A 275 1.19 -7.62 18.65
CA GLU A 275 2.40 -8.08 19.34
C GLU A 275 3.63 -7.84 18.46
N GLY A 276 4.64 -7.18 19.01
CA GLY A 276 5.92 -6.91 18.38
C GLY A 276 7.10 -7.43 19.24
N PRO A 277 8.35 -7.25 18.82
CA PRO A 277 8.85 -6.45 17.69
C PRO A 277 8.89 -7.18 16.33
N GLY A 278 8.38 -8.40 16.23
CA GLY A 278 8.24 -9.07 14.93
C GLY A 278 7.22 -8.39 14.04
N GLY A 279 7.39 -8.49 12.72
CA GLY A 279 6.50 -7.90 11.74
C GLY A 279 5.13 -8.60 11.73
N ASN A 280 4.16 -8.04 12.46
CA ASN A 280 2.82 -8.58 12.62
C ASN A 280 1.79 -7.46 12.54
N VAL A 281 0.66 -7.73 11.91
CA VAL A 281 -0.50 -6.81 11.90
C VAL A 281 -1.62 -7.31 12.82
N GLY A 282 -1.61 -8.60 13.19
CA GLY A 282 -2.62 -9.25 14.03
C GLY A 282 -4.04 -9.11 13.50
N LYS A 283 -5.00 -9.27 14.39
CA LYS A 283 -6.45 -9.15 14.12
C LYS A 283 -7.05 -8.06 15.01
N ALA A 284 -6.97 -6.81 14.58
CA ALA A 284 -7.45 -5.65 15.34
C ALA A 284 -8.95 -5.74 15.67
N GLY A 285 -9.75 -6.27 14.73
CA GLY A 285 -11.19 -6.45 14.93
C GLY A 285 -11.51 -7.38 16.08
N ASP A 286 -10.83 -8.53 16.17
CA ASP A 286 -11.02 -9.49 17.26
C ASP A 286 -10.48 -8.94 18.59
N ALA A 287 -9.37 -8.20 18.57
CA ALA A 287 -8.79 -7.60 19.77
C ALA A 287 -9.71 -6.54 20.38
N ILE A 288 -10.23 -5.61 19.58
CA ILE A 288 -11.17 -4.57 20.03
C ILE A 288 -12.45 -5.20 20.53
N ARG A 289 -13.01 -6.20 19.82
CA ARG A 289 -14.20 -6.95 20.25
C ARG A 289 -13.98 -7.59 21.63
N THR A 290 -12.83 -8.25 21.84
CA THR A 290 -12.50 -8.89 23.13
C THR A 290 -12.53 -7.87 24.27
N VAL A 291 -11.91 -6.71 24.10
CA VAL A 291 -11.89 -5.65 25.12
C VAL A 291 -13.30 -5.07 25.38
N ILE A 292 -14.10 -4.88 24.32
CA ILE A 292 -15.51 -4.44 24.46
C ILE A 292 -16.32 -5.44 25.27
N ASP A 293 -16.24 -6.74 24.93
CA ASP A 293 -17.02 -7.80 25.57
C ASP A 293 -16.56 -8.01 27.04
N GLU A 294 -15.25 -7.97 27.34
CA GLU A 294 -14.72 -8.02 28.73
C GLU A 294 -15.25 -6.86 29.60
N ASN A 295 -15.57 -5.71 28.99
CA ASN A 295 -16.13 -4.56 29.67
C ASN A 295 -17.66 -4.44 29.53
N GLU A 296 -18.34 -5.52 29.09
CA GLU A 296 -19.81 -5.54 28.93
C GLU A 296 -20.35 -4.39 28.06
N GLY A 297 -19.55 -3.93 27.08
CA GLY A 297 -19.88 -2.79 26.22
C GLY A 297 -19.83 -1.42 26.93
N LYS A 298 -19.34 -1.34 28.16
CA LYS A 298 -19.22 -0.09 28.92
C LYS A 298 -17.97 0.69 28.53
N ILE A 299 -17.88 1.05 27.26
CA ILE A 299 -16.80 1.81 26.64
C ILE A 299 -17.38 3.11 26.10
N ALA A 300 -16.81 4.24 26.50
CA ALA A 300 -17.28 5.57 26.09
C ALA A 300 -16.92 5.89 24.63
N THR A 301 -15.76 5.46 24.16
CA THR A 301 -15.32 5.63 22.78
C THR A 301 -14.19 4.66 22.42
N VAL A 302 -14.08 4.35 21.12
CA VAL A 302 -12.90 3.71 20.50
C VAL A 302 -12.15 4.76 19.71
N ILE A 303 -10.84 4.87 19.91
CA ILE A 303 -9.95 5.75 19.14
C ILE A 303 -8.95 4.86 18.41
N MET A 304 -8.98 4.91 17.08
CA MET A 304 -8.06 4.13 16.22
C MET A 304 -6.97 5.04 15.68
N ILE A 305 -5.74 4.55 15.69
CA ILE A 305 -4.57 5.29 15.22
C ILE A 305 -3.92 4.48 14.10
N ASP A 306 -3.82 5.08 12.92
CA ASP A 306 -3.28 4.44 11.72
C ASP A 306 -2.47 5.41 10.88
N ALA A 307 -1.61 4.87 10.02
CA ALA A 307 -1.03 5.59 8.91
C ALA A 307 -2.08 5.80 7.82
N ALA A 308 -2.02 6.91 7.11
CA ALA A 308 -2.89 7.16 5.96
C ALA A 308 -2.14 7.88 4.85
N LEU A 309 -2.49 7.54 3.60
CA LEU A 309 -1.89 8.19 2.45
C LEU A 309 -2.20 9.70 2.44
N LYS A 310 -1.16 10.50 2.29
CA LYS A 310 -1.28 11.93 2.07
C LYS A 310 -1.77 12.24 0.65
N LEU A 311 -2.42 13.37 0.47
CA LEU A 311 -2.65 13.96 -0.83
C LEU A 311 -1.43 14.79 -1.27
N GLU A 312 -1.33 15.07 -2.57
CA GLU A 312 -0.32 16.02 -3.04
C GLU A 312 -0.60 17.41 -2.44
N GLY A 313 0.42 17.99 -1.79
CA GLY A 313 0.30 19.25 -1.06
C GLY A 313 0.08 19.11 0.45
N GLU A 314 -0.17 17.91 0.98
CA GLU A 314 -0.13 17.63 2.42
C GLU A 314 1.29 17.23 2.84
N ASP A 315 1.64 17.54 4.10
CA ASP A 315 2.96 17.22 4.65
C ASP A 315 3.01 15.79 5.23
N VAL A 316 4.18 15.15 5.11
CA VAL A 316 4.45 13.87 5.79
C VAL A 316 4.50 14.12 7.30
N GLY A 317 3.83 13.28 8.09
CA GLY A 317 3.72 13.43 9.54
C GLY A 317 2.65 14.45 9.98
N GLU A 318 1.81 14.92 9.06
CA GLU A 318 0.60 15.66 9.43
C GLU A 318 -0.39 14.75 10.13
N VAL A 319 -0.98 15.22 11.24
CA VAL A 319 -1.95 14.45 12.04
C VAL A 319 -3.35 15.02 11.83
N ALA A 320 -4.27 14.16 11.44
CA ALA A 320 -5.68 14.52 11.26
C ALA A 320 -6.60 13.62 12.08
N GLU A 321 -7.77 14.16 12.43
CA GLU A 321 -8.83 13.46 13.16
C GLU A 321 -10.05 13.26 12.26
N GLY A 322 -10.73 12.14 12.46
CA GLY A 322 -11.95 11.82 11.73
C GLY A 322 -12.85 10.84 12.48
N VAL A 323 -13.90 10.39 11.82
CA VAL A 323 -14.86 9.40 12.37
C VAL A 323 -14.83 8.16 11.49
N GLY A 324 -14.75 7.00 12.14
CA GLY A 324 -14.78 5.71 11.47
C GLY A 324 -13.63 4.80 11.89
N ALA A 325 -13.68 3.54 11.45
CA ALA A 325 -12.63 2.57 11.69
C ALA A 325 -11.40 2.89 10.80
N ALA A 326 -10.43 3.60 11.38
CA ALA A 326 -9.16 3.90 10.72
C ALA A 326 -8.30 2.63 10.73
N ILE A 327 -8.45 1.81 9.69
CA ILE A 327 -7.69 0.57 9.48
C ILE A 327 -7.69 0.21 8.00
N GLY A 328 -6.52 -0.11 7.48
CA GLY A 328 -6.33 -0.60 6.12
C GLY A 328 -6.70 -2.08 5.94
N GLY A 329 -6.30 -2.64 4.78
CA GLY A 329 -6.45 -4.05 4.48
C GLY A 329 -7.75 -4.42 3.75
N PRO A 330 -8.12 -5.72 3.71
CA PRO A 330 -9.24 -6.23 2.91
C PRO A 330 -10.64 -5.92 3.46
N GLY A 331 -10.74 -5.19 4.57
CA GLY A 331 -12.01 -4.74 5.16
C GLY A 331 -12.62 -5.69 6.18
N VAL A 332 -12.05 -6.86 6.45
CA VAL A 332 -12.58 -7.83 7.44
C VAL A 332 -12.52 -7.26 8.85
N ASP A 333 -11.37 -6.69 9.25
CA ASP A 333 -11.22 -6.10 10.58
C ASP A 333 -12.07 -4.85 10.74
N ALA A 334 -12.14 -3.98 9.73
CA ALA A 334 -13.05 -2.82 9.74
C ALA A 334 -14.50 -3.25 10.00
N PHE A 335 -14.98 -4.25 9.26
CA PHE A 335 -16.33 -4.80 9.45
C PHE A 335 -16.56 -5.32 10.88
N LYS A 336 -15.62 -6.10 11.43
CA LYS A 336 -15.74 -6.63 12.79
C LYS A 336 -15.77 -5.55 13.87
N ILE A 337 -14.97 -4.50 13.68
CA ILE A 337 -14.96 -3.34 14.58
C ILE A 337 -16.32 -2.64 14.51
N GLU A 338 -16.78 -2.32 13.31
CA GLU A 338 -18.08 -1.66 13.08
C GLU A 338 -19.25 -2.47 13.66
N GLU A 339 -19.28 -3.79 13.44
CA GLU A 339 -20.29 -4.69 14.03
C GLU A 339 -20.25 -4.65 15.58
N SER A 340 -19.05 -4.69 16.15
CA SER A 340 -18.87 -4.72 17.61
C SER A 340 -19.30 -3.43 18.28
N ILE A 341 -18.92 -2.27 17.72
CA ILE A 341 -19.32 -0.96 18.25
C ILE A 341 -20.81 -0.66 18.04
N LEU A 342 -21.39 -1.12 16.91
CA LEU A 342 -22.79 -0.92 16.60
C LEU A 342 -23.72 -1.59 17.64
N LYS A 343 -23.36 -2.80 18.09
CA LYS A 343 -24.10 -3.56 19.11
C LYS A 343 -24.33 -2.75 20.40
N TYR A 344 -23.34 -1.95 20.80
CA TYR A 344 -23.36 -1.16 22.02
C TYR A 344 -23.48 0.35 21.77
N ARG A 345 -23.58 0.78 20.50
CA ARG A 345 -23.62 2.19 20.06
C ARG A 345 -22.41 2.99 20.54
N ILE A 346 -21.22 2.38 20.54
CA ILE A 346 -19.99 3.02 20.96
C ILE A 346 -19.49 3.95 19.85
N PRO A 347 -19.21 5.25 20.14
CA PRO A 347 -18.58 6.14 19.18
C PRO A 347 -17.18 5.67 18.78
N ILE A 348 -16.81 5.89 17.51
CA ILE A 348 -15.49 5.56 16.98
C ILE A 348 -14.87 6.78 16.32
N ASN A 349 -13.62 7.09 16.70
CA ASN A 349 -12.81 8.18 16.17
C ASN A 349 -11.54 7.61 15.56
N GLY A 350 -11.08 8.21 14.46
CA GLY A 350 -9.80 7.90 13.83
C GLY A 350 -8.82 9.06 14.02
N VAL A 351 -7.60 8.76 14.40
CA VAL A 351 -6.46 9.68 14.34
C VAL A 351 -5.48 9.12 13.32
N ILE A 352 -5.25 9.85 12.24
CA ILE A 352 -4.38 9.38 11.16
C ILE A 352 -3.12 10.22 11.05
N ILE A 353 -2.01 9.56 10.72
CA ILE A 353 -0.74 10.22 10.42
C ILE A 353 -0.49 10.09 8.93
N ARG A 354 -0.29 11.23 8.25
CA ARG A 354 -0.11 11.29 6.80
C ARG A 354 1.26 10.81 6.37
N GLU A 355 1.31 9.93 5.36
CA GLU A 355 2.55 9.44 4.77
C GLU A 355 2.42 9.21 3.26
N ASP A 356 3.55 9.16 2.55
CA ASP A 356 3.56 8.77 1.14
C ASP A 356 3.44 7.24 1.01
N VAL A 357 2.96 6.75 -0.14
CA VAL A 357 2.90 5.31 -0.45
C VAL A 357 4.25 4.62 -0.24
N GLY A 358 5.32 5.31 -0.61
CA GLY A 358 6.67 4.81 -0.43
C GLY A 358 7.10 4.71 1.04
N ASP A 359 6.66 5.65 1.87
CA ASP A 359 7.01 5.70 3.28
C ASP A 359 6.37 4.54 4.07
N ALA A 360 5.16 4.12 3.68
CA ALA A 360 4.41 3.07 4.37
C ALA A 360 5.20 1.76 4.54
N VAL A 361 5.97 1.36 3.53
CA VAL A 361 6.74 0.10 3.54
C VAL A 361 8.25 0.31 3.66
N SER A 362 8.72 1.56 3.67
CA SER A 362 10.15 1.90 3.83
C SER A 362 10.51 2.09 5.32
N PRO A 363 11.79 2.05 5.71
CA PRO A 363 12.23 2.40 7.04
C PRO A 363 11.61 3.73 7.50
N MET A 364 11.05 3.74 8.72
CA MET A 364 10.30 4.87 9.25
C MET A 364 11.12 6.16 9.24
N ARG A 365 10.62 7.16 8.54
CA ARG A 365 11.26 8.48 8.48
C ARG A 365 11.10 9.20 9.80
N LYS A 366 12.06 10.12 10.08
CA LYS A 366 12.04 10.91 11.30
C LYS A 366 10.75 11.73 11.44
N GLU A 367 10.23 12.30 10.35
CA GLU A 367 9.00 13.10 10.35
C GLU A 367 7.79 12.28 10.82
N ILE A 368 7.71 10.99 10.43
CA ILE A 368 6.66 10.07 10.85
C ILE A 368 6.86 9.67 12.32
N PHE A 369 8.11 9.37 12.71
CA PHE A 369 8.45 9.05 14.09
C PHE A 369 8.10 10.21 15.05
N ASP A 370 8.47 11.44 14.70
CA ASP A 370 8.18 12.64 15.49
C ASP A 370 6.67 12.96 15.52
N ALA A 371 5.92 12.57 14.48
CA ALA A 371 4.47 12.72 14.43
C ALA A 371 3.72 11.86 15.45
N ALA A 372 4.34 10.76 15.93
CA ALA A 372 3.74 9.92 16.96
C ALA A 372 3.42 10.72 18.24
N ASP A 373 4.28 11.66 18.63
CA ASP A 373 4.03 12.50 19.82
C ASP A 373 2.89 13.49 19.58
N LYS A 374 2.77 14.06 18.38
CA LYS A 374 1.63 14.90 17.99
C LYS A 374 0.33 14.10 17.98
N ALA A 375 0.38 12.84 17.52
CA ALA A 375 -0.78 11.95 17.55
C ALA A 375 -1.21 11.61 18.97
N ILE A 376 -0.29 11.40 19.91
CA ILE A 376 -0.59 11.21 21.34
C ILE A 376 -1.35 12.44 21.90
N GLU A 377 -0.88 13.64 21.62
CA GLU A 377 -1.56 14.86 22.07
C GLU A 377 -2.95 15.00 21.44
N ARG A 378 -3.12 14.63 20.16
CA ARG A 378 -4.44 14.60 19.51
C ARG A 378 -5.36 13.57 20.17
N VAL A 379 -4.88 12.38 20.48
CA VAL A 379 -5.65 11.33 21.19
C VAL A 379 -6.12 11.84 22.56
N LYS A 380 -5.25 12.50 23.34
CA LYS A 380 -5.62 13.11 24.63
C LYS A 380 -6.72 14.17 24.45
N GLN A 381 -6.62 15.03 23.44
CA GLN A 381 -7.66 16.02 23.14
C GLN A 381 -9.00 15.36 22.82
N VAL A 382 -9.01 14.33 21.97
CA VAL A 382 -10.24 13.56 21.66
C VAL A 382 -10.85 12.96 22.92
N ILE A 383 -10.03 12.38 23.81
CA ILE A 383 -10.49 11.85 25.10
C ILE A 383 -11.15 12.94 25.94
N LEU A 384 -10.50 14.09 26.11
CA LEU A 384 -11.02 15.20 26.92
C LEU A 384 -12.32 15.77 26.36
N GLU A 385 -12.42 15.90 25.05
CA GLU A 385 -13.61 16.47 24.38
C GLU A 385 -14.80 15.53 24.31
N ARG A 386 -14.56 14.21 24.22
CA ARG A 386 -15.60 13.22 23.92
C ARG A 386 -15.99 12.34 25.09
N THR A 387 -15.28 12.42 26.22
CA THR A 387 -15.51 11.55 27.39
C THR A 387 -15.48 12.32 28.71
N LYS A 388 -15.97 11.70 29.77
CA LYS A 388 -15.98 12.24 31.13
C LYS A 388 -14.92 11.55 31.99
N GLU A 389 -14.50 12.19 33.06
CA GLU A 389 -13.65 11.59 34.08
C GLU A 389 -14.26 10.30 34.63
N GLY A 390 -13.44 9.26 34.77
CA GLY A 390 -13.85 7.91 35.16
C GLY A 390 -14.34 7.01 34.01
N ASP A 391 -14.55 7.55 32.80
CA ASP A 391 -14.94 6.74 31.64
C ASP A 391 -13.85 5.75 31.21
N LYS A 392 -14.28 4.69 30.56
CA LYS A 392 -13.40 3.68 29.92
C LYS A 392 -13.31 3.96 28.42
N VAL A 393 -12.10 3.95 27.87
CA VAL A 393 -11.86 4.16 26.45
C VAL A 393 -10.96 3.06 25.87
N ILE A 394 -11.09 2.77 24.59
CA ILE A 394 -10.15 1.90 23.86
C ILE A 394 -9.33 2.78 22.94
N ILE A 395 -8.00 2.58 22.96
CA ILE A 395 -7.05 3.22 22.02
C ILE A 395 -6.37 2.08 21.27
N ALA A 396 -6.57 2.02 19.96
CA ALA A 396 -6.06 0.95 19.12
C ALA A 396 -5.01 1.51 18.13
N GLY A 397 -3.75 1.14 18.32
CA GLY A 397 -2.72 1.35 17.31
C GLY A 397 -2.75 0.21 16.29
N VAL A 398 -2.90 0.57 15.01
CA VAL A 398 -2.92 -0.41 13.90
C VAL A 398 -1.73 -0.20 12.96
N GLY A 399 -1.54 -1.09 12.00
CA GLY A 399 -0.39 -1.14 11.12
C GLY A 399 0.56 -2.29 11.47
N ASN A 400 1.75 -2.30 10.89
CA ASN A 400 2.74 -3.37 11.09
C ASN A 400 3.61 -3.10 12.32
N SER A 401 3.75 -4.08 13.22
CA SER A 401 4.52 -3.96 14.48
C SER A 401 6.02 -4.19 14.34
N ILE A 402 6.54 -4.35 13.13
CA ILE A 402 7.95 -4.62 12.90
C ILE A 402 8.85 -3.56 13.55
N GLY A 403 9.85 -4.00 14.32
CA GLY A 403 10.76 -3.12 15.05
C GLY A 403 10.14 -2.36 16.23
N ILE A 404 8.87 -2.59 16.55
CA ILE A 404 8.13 -1.87 17.59
C ILE A 404 7.71 -2.86 18.70
N GLY A 405 8.41 -2.81 19.84
CA GLY A 405 8.10 -3.58 21.04
C GLY A 405 6.79 -3.16 21.73
N GLN A 406 6.56 -3.74 22.89
CA GLN A 406 5.47 -3.38 23.80
C GLN A 406 5.92 -2.31 24.78
#